data_8bfc0b3f58a97fd86e488314b067928d
#
_entry.id   8bfc0b3f58a97fd86e488314b067928d
#
_cell.length_a   1.000
_cell.length_b   1.000
_cell.length_c   1.000
_cell.angle_alpha   90.00
_cell.angle_beta   90.00
_cell.angle_gamma   90.00
#
_symmetry.space_group_name_H-M   'P 1'
#
loop_
_entity.id
_entity.type
_entity.pdbx_description
1 polymer ?
#
loop_
_entity_poly.entity_id
_entity_poly.type
_entity_poly.pdbx_seq_one_letter_code
_entity_poly.pdbx_strand_id
1 'polypeptide(L)'
;QREVHFYLDDYQAIGMCYSYQGNEYFVTAAAYDGYGYAHLHSLQEMLLILSIIGLTILFAVGYLLARSALSPVKVIVSEAATISASNISQRLPVGNQKDELSELSTTFNKMLDNLEKAFRSQQLFVSNVSHELRTPLAALIAETELTLLKPRTTERYEHSLQNIQQDARRIVSLIDGLLNLAKADYNPNQIKMEEVKLDELLLDAQRMVLSAHPDYHVELIFEGEAEDDSVLTVMGNAYLLTTAFRNLIENNCKFSNNQTSMIYISYWKEKAYVRFSDNGIGIQDTDREHLFTPFYRGENQSFTPGHGIGMALVHKILTLHKGEIHVRSKSGEGTTFIVSLLHL
;
A
#
# COMPACT_ATOMS: atom_id res chain seq x y z
N GLN A 1 -40.95 -43.97 -76.04
CA GLN A 1 -39.73 -43.19 -76.51
C GLN A 1 -38.91 -42.83 -75.29
N ARG A 2 -37.63 -43.28 -75.15
CA ARG A 2 -36.74 -42.87 -74.11
C ARG A 2 -35.88 -41.73 -74.66
N GLU A 3 -36.07 -40.54 -74.11
CA GLU A 3 -35.16 -39.41 -74.34
C GLU A 3 -34.00 -39.50 -73.41
N VAL A 4 -32.77 -39.26 -73.89
CA VAL A 4 -31.56 -39.25 -73.11
C VAL A 4 -30.90 -37.87 -73.27
N HIS A 5 -30.82 -37.15 -72.20
CA HIS A 5 -30.15 -35.85 -72.16
C HIS A 5 -28.67 -36.09 -71.82
N PHE A 6 -27.74 -35.52 -72.56
CA PHE A 6 -26.32 -35.61 -72.34
C PHE A 6 -25.62 -34.31 -72.75
N TYR A 7 -24.48 -34.09 -72.20
CA TYR A 7 -23.63 -32.95 -72.53
C TYR A 7 -22.47 -33.45 -73.40
N LEU A 8 -22.23 -32.76 -74.49
CA LEU A 8 -21.10 -33.02 -75.36
C LEU A 8 -20.28 -31.73 -75.43
N ASP A 9 -19.18 -31.67 -74.68
CA ASP A 9 -18.44 -30.44 -74.44
C ASP A 9 -19.40 -29.29 -73.96
N ASP A 10 -19.50 -28.22 -74.71
CA ASP A 10 -20.37 -27.08 -74.42
C ASP A 10 -21.78 -27.17 -75.02
N TYR A 11 -22.11 -28.31 -75.66
CA TYR A 11 -23.41 -28.54 -76.24
C TYR A 11 -24.33 -29.36 -75.34
N GLN A 12 -25.54 -28.91 -75.19
CA GLN A 12 -26.63 -29.73 -74.64
C GLN A 12 -27.22 -30.56 -75.73
N ALA A 13 -27.20 -31.85 -75.57
CA ALA A 13 -27.71 -32.79 -76.59
C ALA A 13 -28.86 -33.65 -76.02
N ILE A 14 -29.87 -33.81 -76.82
CA ILE A 14 -30.98 -34.74 -76.60
C ILE A 14 -30.89 -35.81 -77.66
N GLY A 15 -30.84 -37.06 -77.26
CA GLY A 15 -30.89 -38.20 -78.13
C GLY A 15 -32.18 -38.98 -77.93
N MET A 16 -32.82 -39.38 -79.05
CA MET A 16 -34.00 -40.27 -79.03
C MET A 16 -33.89 -41.39 -80.07
N CYS A 17 -34.36 -42.58 -79.70
CA CYS A 17 -34.52 -43.68 -80.65
C CYS A 17 -35.89 -43.56 -81.31
N TYR A 18 -35.91 -43.55 -82.66
CA TYR A 18 -37.08 -43.51 -83.52
C TYR A 18 -37.09 -44.72 -84.42
N SER A 19 -38.21 -45.49 -84.43
CA SER A 19 -38.38 -46.65 -85.35
C SER A 19 -39.30 -46.26 -86.50
N TYR A 20 -38.76 -46.42 -87.73
CA TYR A 20 -39.54 -46.16 -88.96
C TYR A 20 -39.31 -47.29 -89.97
N GLN A 21 -40.40 -47.87 -90.48
CA GLN A 21 -40.39 -48.99 -91.48
C GLN A 21 -39.58 -50.19 -91.07
N GLY A 22 -39.53 -50.53 -89.75
CA GLY A 22 -38.78 -51.68 -89.25
C GLY A 22 -37.29 -51.41 -88.95
N ASN A 23 -36.78 -50.22 -89.25
CA ASN A 23 -35.43 -49.77 -88.91
C ASN A 23 -35.42 -48.83 -87.71
N GLU A 24 -34.40 -48.99 -86.87
CA GLU A 24 -34.21 -48.08 -85.71
C GLU A 24 -33.22 -46.97 -86.09
N TYR A 25 -33.63 -45.75 -85.83
CA TYR A 25 -32.82 -44.53 -86.03
C TYR A 25 -32.58 -43.87 -84.69
N PHE A 26 -31.31 -43.45 -84.46
CA PHE A 26 -30.95 -42.61 -83.31
C PHE A 26 -30.83 -41.21 -83.83
N VAL A 27 -31.75 -40.34 -83.35
CA VAL A 27 -31.77 -38.93 -83.72
C VAL A 27 -31.20 -38.12 -82.55
N THR A 28 -30.17 -37.30 -82.83
CA THR A 28 -29.60 -36.45 -81.85
C THR A 28 -29.75 -34.99 -82.28
N ALA A 29 -30.26 -34.17 -81.40
CA ALA A 29 -30.28 -32.71 -81.53
C ALA A 29 -29.29 -32.12 -80.50
N ALA A 30 -28.34 -31.29 -80.93
CA ALA A 30 -27.42 -30.60 -80.04
C ALA A 30 -27.55 -29.09 -80.24
N ALA A 31 -27.60 -28.35 -79.17
CA ALA A 31 -27.66 -26.88 -79.13
C ALA A 31 -26.56 -26.31 -78.24
N TYR A 32 -25.93 -25.26 -78.65
CA TYR A 32 -24.98 -24.49 -77.88
C TYR A 32 -25.70 -23.31 -77.23
N ASP A 33 -25.72 -23.27 -75.85
CA ASP A 33 -26.29 -22.14 -75.10
C ASP A 33 -25.25 -21.03 -74.89
N GLY A 34 -24.86 -20.36 -76.00
CA GLY A 34 -23.89 -19.27 -75.94
C GLY A 34 -24.36 -18.07 -75.14
N TYR A 35 -25.70 -17.85 -75.04
CA TYR A 35 -26.25 -16.79 -74.21
C TYR A 35 -26.18 -17.11 -72.71
N GLY A 36 -26.47 -18.35 -72.38
CA GLY A 36 -26.34 -18.82 -70.97
C GLY A 36 -24.94 -18.70 -70.47
N TYR A 37 -23.94 -19.21 -71.22
CA TYR A 37 -22.52 -19.12 -70.86
C TYR A 37 -22.03 -17.66 -70.79
N ALA A 38 -22.41 -16.80 -71.73
CA ALA A 38 -22.08 -15.36 -71.67
C ALA A 38 -22.65 -14.65 -70.43
N HIS A 39 -23.89 -14.99 -70.06
CA HIS A 39 -24.48 -14.48 -68.83
C HIS A 39 -23.82 -14.99 -67.55
N LEU A 40 -23.44 -16.29 -67.54
CA LEU A 40 -22.71 -16.85 -66.39
C LEU A 40 -21.35 -16.19 -66.20
N HIS A 41 -20.62 -15.95 -67.30
CA HIS A 41 -19.32 -15.27 -67.24
C HIS A 41 -19.47 -13.81 -66.75
N SER A 42 -20.44 -13.07 -67.29
CA SER A 42 -20.74 -11.72 -66.82
C SER A 42 -21.15 -11.69 -65.36
N LEU A 43 -21.97 -12.65 -64.90
CA LEU A 43 -22.33 -12.79 -63.50
C LEU A 43 -21.11 -13.11 -62.63
N GLN A 44 -20.22 -13.98 -63.06
CA GLN A 44 -18.96 -14.29 -62.36
C GLN A 44 -18.06 -13.06 -62.22
N GLU A 45 -17.86 -12.28 -63.30
CA GLU A 45 -17.07 -11.04 -63.26
C GLU A 45 -17.70 -10.02 -62.32
N MET A 46 -19.04 -9.84 -62.37
CA MET A 46 -19.79 -8.92 -61.52
C MET A 46 -19.65 -9.31 -60.04
N LEU A 47 -19.82 -10.59 -59.72
CA LEU A 47 -19.63 -11.11 -58.33
C LEU A 47 -18.20 -10.95 -57.83
N LEU A 48 -17.20 -11.14 -58.70
CA LEU A 48 -15.81 -10.98 -58.36
C LEU A 48 -15.48 -9.52 -58.06
N ILE A 49 -15.93 -8.59 -58.91
CA ILE A 49 -15.80 -7.14 -58.65
C ILE A 49 -16.49 -6.73 -57.34
N LEU A 50 -17.75 -7.19 -57.13
CA LEU A 50 -18.50 -6.88 -55.93
C LEU A 50 -17.80 -7.42 -54.65
N SER A 51 -17.21 -8.62 -54.76
CA SER A 51 -16.47 -9.25 -53.67
C SER A 51 -15.19 -8.45 -53.32
N ILE A 52 -14.46 -7.97 -54.33
CA ILE A 52 -13.24 -7.15 -54.12
C ILE A 52 -13.62 -5.83 -53.45
N ILE A 53 -14.70 -5.16 -53.94
CA ILE A 53 -15.18 -3.92 -53.37
C ILE A 53 -15.63 -4.14 -51.90
N GLY A 54 -16.40 -5.19 -51.63
CA GLY A 54 -16.88 -5.56 -50.31
C GLY A 54 -15.72 -5.83 -49.32
N LEU A 55 -14.74 -6.58 -49.73
CA LEU A 55 -13.49 -6.85 -48.94
C LEU A 55 -12.72 -5.58 -48.66
N THR A 56 -12.60 -4.69 -49.66
CA THR A 56 -11.87 -3.41 -49.49
C THR A 56 -12.57 -2.51 -48.47
N ILE A 57 -13.91 -2.40 -48.56
CA ILE A 57 -14.71 -1.64 -47.59
C ILE A 57 -14.60 -2.25 -46.19
N LEU A 58 -14.73 -3.57 -46.06
CA LEU A 58 -14.62 -4.26 -44.78
C LEU A 58 -13.26 -4.05 -44.14
N PHE A 59 -12.19 -4.12 -44.93
CA PHE A 59 -10.84 -3.88 -44.46
C PHE A 59 -10.66 -2.41 -44.01
N ALA A 60 -11.14 -1.45 -44.78
CA ALA A 60 -11.06 -0.02 -44.45
C ALA A 60 -11.81 0.30 -43.15
N VAL A 61 -13.05 -0.19 -43.00
CA VAL A 61 -13.85 0.00 -41.78
C VAL A 61 -13.19 -0.69 -40.60
N GLY A 62 -12.74 -1.92 -40.75
CA GLY A 62 -12.03 -2.66 -39.69
C GLY A 62 -10.77 -1.96 -39.21
N TYR A 63 -9.99 -1.42 -40.15
CA TYR A 63 -8.78 -0.63 -39.83
C TYR A 63 -9.12 0.65 -39.05
N LEU A 64 -10.13 1.41 -39.49
CA LEU A 64 -10.55 2.64 -38.79
C LEU A 64 -11.06 2.35 -37.38
N LEU A 65 -11.88 1.31 -37.21
CA LEU A 65 -12.38 0.89 -35.90
C LEU A 65 -11.24 0.42 -34.98
N ALA A 66 -10.35 -0.43 -35.47
CA ALA A 66 -9.23 -0.90 -34.70
C ALA A 66 -8.30 0.26 -34.25
N ARG A 67 -8.05 1.20 -35.15
CA ARG A 67 -7.25 2.40 -34.85
C ARG A 67 -7.93 3.27 -33.79
N SER A 68 -9.23 3.49 -33.90
CA SER A 68 -10.02 4.29 -32.94
C SER A 68 -10.05 3.61 -31.58
N ALA A 69 -10.27 2.31 -31.50
CA ALA A 69 -10.34 1.54 -30.26
C ALA A 69 -8.97 1.43 -29.53
N LEU A 70 -7.86 1.34 -30.28
CA LEU A 70 -6.53 1.19 -29.71
C LEU A 70 -5.80 2.52 -29.44
N SER A 71 -6.26 3.63 -30.01
CA SER A 71 -5.66 4.94 -29.78
C SER A 71 -5.60 5.35 -28.31
N PRO A 72 -6.68 5.21 -27.51
CA PRO A 72 -6.66 5.56 -26.09
C PRO A 72 -5.65 4.71 -25.29
N VAL A 73 -5.51 3.42 -25.63
CA VAL A 73 -4.54 2.53 -24.98
C VAL A 73 -3.11 3.05 -25.18
N LYS A 74 -2.77 3.50 -26.39
CA LYS A 74 -1.45 4.09 -26.66
C LYS A 74 -1.17 5.32 -25.82
N VAL A 75 -2.18 6.17 -25.60
CA VAL A 75 -2.06 7.36 -24.75
C VAL A 75 -1.78 6.94 -23.31
N ILE A 76 -2.57 6.00 -22.75
CA ILE A 76 -2.37 5.50 -21.38
C ILE A 76 -0.96 4.93 -21.22
N VAL A 77 -0.50 4.09 -22.15
CA VAL A 77 0.84 3.49 -22.10
C VAL A 77 1.93 4.55 -22.18
N SER A 78 1.81 5.53 -23.08
CA SER A 78 2.81 6.59 -23.22
C SER A 78 2.88 7.48 -21.98
N GLU A 79 1.73 7.87 -21.42
CA GLU A 79 1.66 8.65 -20.18
C GLU A 79 2.22 7.87 -19.00
N ALA A 80 1.82 6.59 -18.82
CA ALA A 80 2.33 5.74 -17.77
C ALA A 80 3.86 5.57 -17.84
N ALA A 81 4.43 5.48 -19.05
CA ALA A 81 5.88 5.35 -19.25
C ALA A 81 6.66 6.62 -18.86
N THR A 82 6.02 7.78 -18.81
CA THR A 82 6.65 9.04 -18.40
C THR A 82 6.64 9.22 -16.88
N ILE A 83 5.79 8.48 -16.15
CA ILE A 83 5.68 8.63 -14.69
C ILE A 83 6.93 8.05 -14.03
N SER A 84 7.55 8.85 -13.20
CA SER A 84 8.77 8.53 -12.45
C SER A 84 8.71 9.14 -11.04
N ALA A 85 9.69 8.85 -10.20
CA ALA A 85 9.78 9.43 -8.87
C ALA A 85 9.84 10.97 -8.85
N SER A 86 10.30 11.60 -9.94
CA SER A 86 10.40 13.06 -10.05
C SER A 86 9.08 13.74 -10.43
N ASN A 87 8.13 13.01 -11.02
CA ASN A 87 6.82 13.52 -11.45
C ASN A 87 5.65 12.63 -11.06
N ILE A 88 5.76 11.95 -9.93
CA ILE A 88 4.79 10.98 -9.41
C ILE A 88 3.38 11.56 -9.19
N SER A 89 3.24 12.88 -9.17
CA SER A 89 1.94 13.59 -9.10
C SER A 89 1.16 13.60 -10.40
N GLN A 90 1.78 13.18 -11.53
CA GLN A 90 1.09 13.05 -12.80
C GLN A 90 0.03 11.94 -12.73
N ARG A 91 -1.10 12.16 -13.43
CA ARG A 91 -2.19 11.17 -13.47
C ARG A 91 -2.54 10.82 -14.90
N LEU A 92 -2.95 9.59 -15.11
CA LEU A 92 -3.47 9.14 -16.40
C LEU A 92 -4.81 9.80 -16.70
N PRO A 93 -5.06 10.15 -17.96
CA PRO A 93 -6.34 10.72 -18.37
C PRO A 93 -7.47 9.70 -18.16
N VAL A 94 -8.53 10.14 -17.51
CA VAL A 94 -9.76 9.36 -17.35
C VAL A 94 -10.74 9.83 -18.42
N GLY A 95 -11.15 8.93 -19.31
CA GLY A 95 -12.13 9.22 -20.35
C GLY A 95 -13.51 9.56 -19.77
N ASN A 96 -14.33 10.25 -20.55
CA ASN A 96 -15.72 10.58 -20.16
C ASN A 96 -16.70 9.40 -20.31
N GLN A 97 -16.27 8.31 -20.91
CA GLN A 97 -17.08 7.12 -21.10
C GLN A 97 -16.84 6.17 -19.90
N LYS A 98 -17.93 5.53 -19.45
CA LYS A 98 -17.85 4.45 -18.45
C LYS A 98 -17.49 3.16 -19.17
N ASP A 99 -16.25 3.09 -19.67
CA ASP A 99 -15.69 1.93 -20.33
C ASP A 99 -14.57 1.31 -19.49
N GLU A 100 -14.09 0.16 -19.88
CA GLU A 100 -13.05 -0.62 -19.21
C GLU A 100 -11.73 0.16 -19.15
N LEU A 101 -11.47 1.05 -20.11
CA LEU A 101 -10.25 1.88 -20.14
C LEU A 101 -10.29 3.00 -19.09
N SER A 102 -11.46 3.58 -18.88
CA SER A 102 -11.66 4.57 -17.82
C SER A 102 -11.56 3.96 -16.42
N GLU A 103 -12.07 2.73 -16.24
CA GLU A 103 -11.92 1.97 -15.00
C GLU A 103 -10.45 1.63 -14.74
N LEU A 104 -9.73 1.18 -15.78
CA LEU A 104 -8.28 0.92 -15.70
C LEU A 104 -7.50 2.17 -15.30
N SER A 105 -7.75 3.31 -15.98
CA SER A 105 -7.10 4.59 -15.65
C SER A 105 -7.38 5.03 -14.21
N THR A 106 -8.62 4.87 -13.76
CA THR A 106 -9.02 5.21 -12.38
C THR A 106 -8.30 4.32 -11.35
N THR A 107 -8.23 3.02 -11.61
CA THR A 107 -7.54 2.07 -10.74
C THR A 107 -6.05 2.36 -10.68
N PHE A 108 -5.44 2.66 -11.82
CA PHE A 108 -4.03 3.03 -11.90
C PHE A 108 -3.75 4.34 -11.15
N ASN A 109 -4.63 5.35 -11.29
CA ASN A 109 -4.51 6.60 -10.56
C ASN A 109 -4.61 6.42 -9.05
N LYS A 110 -5.48 5.53 -8.55
CA LYS A 110 -5.53 5.16 -7.12
C LYS A 110 -4.21 4.52 -6.65
N MET A 111 -3.60 3.69 -7.48
CA MET A 111 -2.28 3.12 -7.17
C MET A 111 -1.21 4.21 -7.12
N LEU A 112 -1.23 5.16 -8.06
CA LEU A 112 -0.33 6.31 -8.05
C LEU A 112 -0.54 7.21 -6.83
N ASP A 113 -1.78 7.43 -6.38
CA ASP A 113 -2.08 8.19 -5.15
C ASP A 113 -1.43 7.53 -3.92
N ASN A 114 -1.51 6.22 -3.81
CA ASN A 114 -0.89 5.47 -2.72
C ASN A 114 0.64 5.54 -2.79
N LEU A 115 1.20 5.43 -3.99
CA LEU A 115 2.65 5.51 -4.21
C LEU A 115 3.19 6.93 -3.93
N GLU A 116 2.47 7.97 -4.35
CA GLU A 116 2.81 9.37 -4.06
C GLU A 116 2.81 9.64 -2.55
N LYS A 117 1.77 9.17 -1.83
CA LYS A 117 1.71 9.29 -0.37
C LYS A 117 2.89 8.59 0.31
N ALA A 118 3.21 7.37 -0.12
CA ALA A 118 4.34 6.62 0.42
C ALA A 118 5.68 7.34 0.15
N PHE A 119 5.87 7.84 -1.06
CA PHE A 119 7.09 8.57 -1.44
C PHE A 119 7.26 9.89 -0.69
N ARG A 120 6.18 10.66 -0.56
CA ARG A 120 6.17 11.89 0.26
C ARG A 120 6.49 11.60 1.73
N SER A 121 5.88 10.56 2.29
CA SER A 121 6.17 10.13 3.66
C SER A 121 7.65 9.77 3.83
N GLN A 122 8.24 9.05 2.87
CA GLN A 122 9.66 8.71 2.87
C GLN A 122 10.56 9.93 2.77
N GLN A 123 10.23 10.91 1.90
CA GLN A 123 11.01 12.16 1.80
C GLN A 123 10.98 12.96 3.10
N LEU A 124 9.80 13.12 3.70
CA LEU A 124 9.63 13.78 4.99
C LEU A 124 10.41 13.05 6.09
N PHE A 125 10.36 11.71 6.10
CA PHE A 125 11.12 10.90 7.03
C PHE A 125 12.63 11.19 6.94
N VAL A 126 13.23 11.12 5.75
CA VAL A 126 14.67 11.39 5.53
C VAL A 126 15.03 12.82 5.92
N SER A 127 14.18 13.80 5.56
CA SER A 127 14.38 15.20 5.94
C SER A 127 14.37 15.39 7.43
N ASN A 128 13.39 14.81 8.12
CA ASN A 128 13.24 14.94 9.58
C ASN A 128 14.38 14.22 10.33
N VAL A 129 14.78 13.02 9.89
CA VAL A 129 15.96 12.33 10.44
C VAL A 129 17.20 13.22 10.35
N SER A 130 17.43 13.82 9.19
CA SER A 130 18.59 14.69 8.96
C SER A 130 18.56 15.91 9.87
N HIS A 131 17.37 16.48 10.10
CA HIS A 131 17.20 17.65 10.95
C HIS A 131 17.40 17.29 12.44
N GLU A 132 16.78 16.20 12.90
CA GLU A 132 16.85 15.72 14.29
C GLU A 132 18.26 15.23 14.69
N LEU A 133 19.07 14.75 13.73
CA LEU A 133 20.47 14.42 13.95
C LEU A 133 21.37 15.66 13.95
N ARG A 134 21.11 16.63 13.06
CA ARG A 134 21.97 17.81 12.91
C ARG A 134 21.99 18.68 14.17
N THR A 135 20.83 18.84 14.81
CA THR A 135 20.68 19.73 15.98
C THR A 135 21.56 19.31 17.16
N PRO A 136 21.49 18.09 17.71
CA PRO A 136 22.37 17.67 18.82
C PRO A 136 23.84 17.56 18.40
N LEU A 137 24.11 17.18 17.14
CA LEU A 137 25.49 17.14 16.64
C LEU A 137 26.13 18.54 16.61
N ALA A 138 25.38 19.55 16.13
CA ALA A 138 25.86 20.94 16.14
C ALA A 138 26.04 21.46 17.55
N ALA A 139 25.16 21.12 18.51
CA ALA A 139 25.30 21.49 19.92
C ALA A 139 26.54 20.84 20.54
N LEU A 140 26.80 19.57 20.28
CA LEU A 140 27.98 18.83 20.75
C LEU A 140 29.26 19.43 20.20
N ILE A 141 29.33 19.79 18.91
CA ILE A 141 30.50 20.44 18.30
C ILE A 141 30.72 21.82 18.94
N ALA A 142 29.68 22.64 19.06
CA ALA A 142 29.76 23.96 19.62
C ALA A 142 30.23 23.93 21.10
N GLU A 143 29.71 23.04 21.94
CA GLU A 143 30.12 22.86 23.33
C GLU A 143 31.58 22.44 23.42
N THR A 144 32.02 21.54 22.54
CA THR A 144 33.43 21.10 22.46
C THR A 144 34.35 22.26 22.06
N GLU A 145 34.02 23.00 21.00
CA GLU A 145 34.78 24.17 20.54
C GLU A 145 34.89 25.25 21.62
N LEU A 146 33.73 25.58 22.26
CA LEU A 146 33.72 26.57 23.35
C LEU A 146 34.57 26.13 24.55
N THR A 147 34.60 24.84 24.87
CA THR A 147 35.35 24.28 25.97
C THR A 147 36.86 24.32 25.69
N LEU A 148 37.26 24.12 24.43
CA LEU A 148 38.67 24.14 24.00
C LEU A 148 39.23 25.54 23.75
N LEU A 149 38.40 26.57 23.59
CA LEU A 149 38.82 27.94 23.26
C LEU A 149 39.76 28.57 24.29
N LYS A 150 39.59 28.24 25.57
CA LYS A 150 40.42 28.72 26.68
C LYS A 150 40.39 27.78 27.88
N PRO A 151 41.42 27.78 28.73
CA PRO A 151 41.39 27.00 29.96
C PRO A 151 40.18 27.35 30.83
N ARG A 152 39.59 26.33 31.43
CA ARG A 152 38.40 26.42 32.31
C ARG A 152 38.69 25.82 33.68
N THR A 153 37.81 26.04 34.65
CA THR A 153 37.85 25.33 35.93
C THR A 153 37.40 23.88 35.74
N THR A 154 37.79 23.01 36.68
CA THR A 154 37.44 21.59 36.66
C THR A 154 35.91 21.40 36.60
N GLU A 155 35.14 22.14 37.40
CA GLU A 155 33.71 22.09 37.45
C GLU A 155 33.08 22.47 36.10
N ARG A 156 33.68 23.40 35.38
CA ARG A 156 33.24 23.84 34.06
C ARG A 156 33.48 22.78 32.99
N TYR A 157 34.63 22.09 33.10
CA TYR A 157 34.92 20.94 32.22
C TYR A 157 33.96 19.79 32.48
N GLU A 158 33.67 19.47 33.76
CA GLU A 158 32.70 18.43 34.13
C GLU A 158 31.30 18.72 33.57
N HIS A 159 30.82 19.95 33.74
CA HIS A 159 29.53 20.38 33.19
C HIS A 159 29.49 20.27 31.64
N SER A 160 30.51 20.71 30.94
CA SER A 160 30.59 20.59 29.48
C SER A 160 30.62 19.13 29.05
N LEU A 161 31.38 18.26 29.74
CA LEU A 161 31.39 16.83 29.46
C LEU A 161 30.02 16.16 29.69
N GLN A 162 29.29 16.58 30.73
CA GLN A 162 27.92 16.11 30.99
C GLN A 162 26.98 16.52 29.86
N ASN A 163 27.04 17.76 29.37
CA ASN A 163 26.23 18.23 28.23
C ASN A 163 26.55 17.43 26.97
N ILE A 164 27.83 17.24 26.64
CA ILE A 164 28.31 16.44 25.52
C ILE A 164 27.76 14.99 25.62
N GLN A 165 27.88 14.39 26.82
CA GLN A 165 27.37 13.05 27.07
C GLN A 165 25.84 12.97 26.88
N GLN A 166 25.11 13.97 27.34
CA GLN A 166 23.67 14.03 27.19
C GLN A 166 23.23 14.11 25.70
N ASP A 167 23.88 14.97 24.91
CA ASP A 167 23.62 15.10 23.49
C ASP A 167 24.00 13.83 22.72
N ALA A 168 25.13 13.19 23.07
CA ALA A 168 25.52 11.90 22.51
C ALA A 168 24.45 10.80 22.80
N ARG A 169 23.94 10.72 24.03
CA ARG A 169 22.87 9.77 24.40
C ARG A 169 21.58 10.04 23.63
N ARG A 170 21.23 11.30 23.35
CA ARG A 170 20.10 11.66 22.51
C ARG A 170 20.23 11.11 21.09
N ILE A 171 21.43 11.24 20.49
CA ILE A 171 21.73 10.70 19.16
C ILE A 171 21.58 9.17 19.15
N VAL A 172 22.13 8.48 20.16
CA VAL A 172 21.98 7.02 20.29
C VAL A 172 20.50 6.61 20.38
N SER A 173 19.74 7.28 21.23
CA SER A 173 18.29 7.00 21.39
C SER A 173 17.50 7.22 20.08
N LEU A 174 17.86 8.25 19.31
CA LEU A 174 17.25 8.50 18.00
C LEU A 174 17.59 7.37 17.01
N ILE A 175 18.86 6.96 16.95
CA ILE A 175 19.31 5.86 16.07
C ILE A 175 18.59 4.56 16.44
N ASP A 176 18.50 4.21 17.73
CA ASP A 176 17.80 3.02 18.20
C ASP A 176 16.32 3.05 17.83
N GLY A 177 15.66 4.21 17.97
CA GLY A 177 14.29 4.41 17.54
C GLY A 177 14.10 4.18 16.03
N LEU A 178 15.02 4.70 15.21
CA LEU A 178 15.03 4.52 13.76
C LEU A 178 15.27 3.06 13.36
N LEU A 179 16.23 2.39 14.00
CA LEU A 179 16.51 0.98 13.73
C LEU A 179 15.32 0.08 14.10
N ASN A 180 14.66 0.36 15.22
CA ASN A 180 13.47 -0.38 15.64
C ASN A 180 12.29 -0.13 14.68
N LEU A 181 12.12 1.10 14.20
CA LEU A 181 11.12 1.42 13.18
C LEU A 181 11.42 0.69 11.85
N ALA A 182 12.68 0.68 11.42
CA ALA A 182 13.11 -0.04 10.23
C ALA A 182 12.92 -1.56 10.37
N LYS A 183 13.25 -2.15 11.52
CA LYS A 183 13.01 -3.58 11.80
C LYS A 183 11.53 -3.93 11.72
N ALA A 184 10.64 -3.06 12.21
CA ALA A 184 9.19 -3.24 12.12
C ALA A 184 8.64 -3.09 10.68
N ASP A 185 9.39 -2.43 9.77
CA ASP A 185 9.07 -2.32 8.33
C ASP A 185 9.61 -3.50 7.51
N TYR A 186 10.68 -4.14 7.97
CA TYR A 186 11.36 -5.22 7.24
C TYR A 186 10.63 -6.55 7.42
N ASN A 187 9.93 -6.98 6.34
CA ASN A 187 9.41 -8.34 6.12
C ASN A 187 8.71 -8.99 7.34
N PRO A 188 7.38 -8.86 7.47
CA PRO A 188 6.61 -9.53 8.54
C PRO A 188 6.89 -11.03 8.64
N ASN A 189 7.27 -11.69 7.53
CA ASN A 189 7.57 -13.12 7.44
C ASN A 189 8.93 -13.52 8.08
N GLN A 190 9.81 -12.58 8.42
CA GLN A 190 11.09 -12.85 9.06
C GLN A 190 11.06 -12.62 10.58
N ILE A 191 10.00 -12.01 11.09
CA ILE A 191 9.83 -11.78 12.52
C ILE A 191 9.23 -13.04 13.13
N LYS A 192 9.98 -13.68 14.02
CA LYS A 192 9.50 -14.85 14.76
C LYS A 192 8.37 -14.41 15.68
N MET A 193 7.17 -14.93 15.43
CA MET A 193 6.02 -14.80 16.29
C MET A 193 5.94 -16.06 17.16
N GLU A 194 5.78 -15.88 18.46
CA GLU A 194 5.67 -16.98 19.44
C GLU A 194 4.60 -16.63 20.47
N GLU A 195 4.19 -17.61 21.26
CA GLU A 195 3.27 -17.38 22.36
C GLU A 195 3.99 -16.57 23.45
N VAL A 196 3.43 -15.43 23.80
CA VAL A 196 3.98 -14.51 24.80
C VAL A 196 2.89 -14.08 25.78
N LYS A 197 3.26 -13.98 27.05
CA LYS A 197 2.37 -13.54 28.12
C LYS A 197 2.45 -12.01 28.28
N LEU A 198 1.31 -11.33 28.16
CA LEU A 198 1.24 -9.86 28.21
C LEU A 198 1.65 -9.29 29.57
N ASP A 199 1.29 -9.96 30.66
CA ASP A 199 1.65 -9.58 32.01
C ASP A 199 3.18 -9.59 32.22
N GLU A 200 3.88 -10.64 31.75
CA GLU A 200 5.33 -10.74 31.81
C GLU A 200 5.99 -9.61 30.99
N LEU A 201 5.50 -9.35 29.76
CA LEU A 201 6.03 -8.28 28.91
C LEU A 201 5.81 -6.88 29.51
N LEU A 202 4.66 -6.65 30.18
CA LEU A 202 4.37 -5.39 30.85
C LEU A 202 5.22 -5.19 32.09
N LEU A 203 5.48 -6.24 32.87
CA LEU A 203 6.40 -6.21 34.01
C LEU A 203 7.83 -5.93 33.54
N ASP A 204 8.27 -6.50 32.43
CA ASP A 204 9.59 -6.21 31.88
C ASP A 204 9.71 -4.79 31.37
N ALA A 205 8.68 -4.27 30.68
CA ALA A 205 8.62 -2.89 30.24
C ALA A 205 8.64 -1.92 31.42
N GLN A 206 7.87 -2.20 32.47
CA GLN A 206 7.87 -1.43 33.73
C GLN A 206 9.28 -1.37 34.35
N ARG A 207 9.93 -2.53 34.51
CA ARG A 207 11.29 -2.62 35.08
C ARG A 207 12.29 -1.78 34.29
N MET A 208 12.24 -1.86 32.94
CA MET A 208 13.11 -1.08 32.07
C MET A 208 12.91 0.42 32.25
N VAL A 209 11.66 0.87 32.33
CA VAL A 209 11.33 2.29 32.54
C VAL A 209 11.79 2.77 33.90
N LEU A 210 11.49 2.04 34.97
CA LEU A 210 11.87 2.44 36.34
C LEU A 210 13.39 2.39 36.56
N SER A 211 14.11 1.47 35.88
CA SER A 211 15.59 1.47 35.90
C SER A 211 16.20 2.68 35.21
N ALA A 212 15.57 3.18 34.14
CA ALA A 212 16.06 4.36 33.41
C ALA A 212 15.62 5.68 34.07
N HIS A 213 14.47 5.68 34.74
CA HIS A 213 13.84 6.85 35.36
C HIS A 213 13.32 6.49 36.76
N PRO A 214 14.18 6.53 37.79
CA PRO A 214 13.79 6.14 39.14
C PRO A 214 12.68 7.00 39.76
N ASP A 215 12.48 8.21 39.24
CA ASP A 215 11.44 9.15 39.72
C ASP A 215 10.05 8.87 39.14
N TYR A 216 9.94 7.94 38.20
CA TYR A 216 8.65 7.57 37.60
C TYR A 216 7.90 6.58 38.48
N HIS A 217 6.56 6.68 38.44
CA HIS A 217 5.67 5.78 39.15
C HIS A 217 4.80 5.03 38.14
N VAL A 218 4.84 3.71 38.19
CA VAL A 218 4.12 2.85 37.24
C VAL A 218 3.35 1.79 38.05
N GLU A 219 2.04 1.78 37.89
CA GLU A 219 1.16 0.83 38.56
C GLU A 219 0.49 -0.09 37.55
N LEU A 220 0.55 -1.42 37.80
CA LEU A 220 -0.18 -2.43 37.01
C LEU A 220 -1.41 -2.87 37.81
N ILE A 221 -2.55 -2.81 37.16
CA ILE A 221 -3.87 -3.14 37.77
C ILE A 221 -4.56 -4.15 36.87
N PHE A 222 -4.88 -5.30 37.41
CA PHE A 222 -5.66 -6.34 36.72
C PHE A 222 -7.14 -6.08 36.98
N GLU A 223 -7.93 -5.89 35.91
CA GLU A 223 -9.38 -5.70 35.98
C GLU A 223 -10.07 -7.03 35.65
N GLY A 224 -10.63 -7.67 36.65
CA GLY A 224 -11.30 -8.97 36.55
C GLY A 224 -10.47 -10.14 37.09
N GLU A 225 -11.14 -11.19 37.47
CA GLU A 225 -10.50 -12.47 37.80
C GLU A 225 -10.24 -13.21 36.48
N ALA A 226 -8.99 -13.39 36.10
CA ALA A 226 -8.63 -14.27 35.00
C ALA A 226 -8.88 -15.71 35.45
N GLU A 227 -9.92 -16.34 34.92
CA GLU A 227 -10.24 -17.75 35.23
C GLU A 227 -9.17 -18.69 34.63
N ASP A 228 -8.36 -18.21 33.65
CA ASP A 228 -7.32 -19.00 32.98
C ASP A 228 -6.15 -18.09 32.52
N ASP A 229 -4.92 -18.56 32.75
CA ASP A 229 -3.66 -17.91 32.33
C ASP A 229 -3.56 -17.72 30.80
N SER A 230 -4.30 -18.49 30.00
CA SER A 230 -4.31 -18.40 28.54
C SER A 230 -4.87 -17.07 28.01
N VAL A 231 -5.74 -16.42 28.77
CA VAL A 231 -6.42 -15.16 28.39
C VAL A 231 -5.46 -13.98 28.20
N LEU A 232 -4.27 -14.05 28.80
CA LEU A 232 -3.22 -13.04 28.66
C LEU A 232 -2.12 -13.47 27.67
N THR A 233 -2.26 -14.61 27.02
CA THR A 233 -1.30 -15.12 26.03
C THR A 233 -1.70 -14.68 24.62
N VAL A 234 -0.76 -14.08 23.91
CA VAL A 234 -0.94 -13.62 22.54
C VAL A 234 0.16 -14.14 21.61
N MET A 235 -0.13 -14.24 20.32
CA MET A 235 0.92 -14.49 19.31
C MET A 235 1.67 -13.22 19.02
N GLY A 236 2.96 -13.15 19.38
CA GLY A 236 3.74 -11.94 19.22
C GLY A 236 5.24 -12.12 19.27
N ASN A 237 5.95 -11.05 19.02
CA ASN A 237 7.39 -10.95 19.27
C ASN A 237 7.62 -10.21 20.58
N ALA A 238 8.18 -10.91 21.57
CA ALA A 238 8.38 -10.40 22.93
C ALA A 238 9.15 -9.07 22.93
N TYR A 239 10.26 -8.98 22.20
CA TYR A 239 11.09 -7.77 22.14
C TYR A 239 10.33 -6.56 21.59
N LEU A 240 9.57 -6.74 20.49
CA LEU A 240 8.83 -5.66 19.87
C LEU A 240 7.68 -5.18 20.75
N LEU A 241 6.88 -6.12 21.31
CA LEU A 241 5.78 -5.76 22.22
C LEU A 241 6.28 -5.06 23.48
N THR A 242 7.34 -5.57 24.12
CA THR A 242 7.98 -4.90 25.27
C THR A 242 8.46 -3.49 24.88
N THR A 243 9.03 -3.31 23.68
CA THR A 243 9.42 -2.00 23.17
C THR A 243 8.23 -1.05 23.01
N ALA A 244 7.10 -1.54 22.48
CA ALA A 244 5.88 -0.75 22.34
C ALA A 244 5.32 -0.32 23.72
N PHE A 245 5.23 -1.26 24.67
CA PHE A 245 4.73 -0.98 26.02
C PHE A 245 5.66 0.00 26.77
N ARG A 246 6.97 -0.19 26.67
CA ARG A 246 7.93 0.77 27.22
C ARG A 246 7.69 2.19 26.70
N ASN A 247 7.52 2.36 25.37
CA ASN A 247 7.27 3.67 24.79
C ASN A 247 5.95 4.29 25.30
N LEU A 248 4.90 3.49 25.50
CA LEU A 248 3.61 3.97 26.05
C LEU A 248 3.77 4.39 27.51
N ILE A 249 4.45 3.60 28.33
CA ILE A 249 4.71 3.89 29.75
C ILE A 249 5.55 5.16 29.89
N GLU A 250 6.67 5.24 29.17
CA GLU A 250 7.55 6.41 29.15
C GLU A 250 6.76 7.67 28.73
N ASN A 251 5.92 7.56 27.71
CA ASN A 251 5.12 8.67 27.22
C ASN A 251 4.12 9.16 28.29
N ASN A 252 3.38 8.23 28.93
CA ASN A 252 2.46 8.57 30.00
C ASN A 252 3.16 9.26 31.17
N CYS A 253 4.23 8.67 31.71
CA CYS A 253 4.99 9.28 32.81
C CYS A 253 5.52 10.66 32.44
N LYS A 254 6.03 10.81 31.23
CA LYS A 254 6.65 12.03 30.72
C LYS A 254 5.67 13.20 30.60
N PHE A 255 4.41 12.94 30.20
CA PHE A 255 3.39 13.96 30.01
C PHE A 255 2.40 14.06 31.20
N SER A 256 2.52 13.17 32.17
CA SER A 256 1.77 13.19 33.42
C SER A 256 2.25 14.31 34.35
N ASN A 257 1.33 14.93 35.10
CA ASN A 257 1.65 15.98 36.08
C ASN A 257 2.49 15.49 37.25
N ASN A 258 2.39 14.19 37.59
CA ASN A 258 3.07 13.55 38.71
C ASN A 258 3.99 12.41 38.28
N GLN A 259 4.35 12.35 37.00
CA GLN A 259 5.22 11.32 36.42
C GLN A 259 4.69 9.88 36.62
N THR A 260 3.39 9.73 36.61
CA THR A 260 2.72 8.44 36.87
C THR A 260 2.08 7.87 35.60
N SER A 261 2.19 6.57 35.41
CA SER A 261 1.45 5.79 34.43
C SER A 261 0.66 4.68 35.13
N MET A 262 -0.63 4.62 34.91
CA MET A 262 -1.53 3.56 35.39
C MET A 262 -1.82 2.62 34.22
N ILE A 263 -1.54 1.33 34.41
CA ILE A 263 -1.71 0.32 33.38
C ILE A 263 -2.81 -0.63 33.83
N TYR A 264 -3.90 -0.68 33.07
CA TYR A 264 -5.02 -1.57 33.34
C TYR A 264 -5.01 -2.70 32.32
N ILE A 265 -5.07 -3.94 32.80
CA ILE A 265 -5.14 -5.14 31.96
C ILE A 265 -6.53 -5.75 32.13
N SER A 266 -7.20 -5.95 31.02
CA SER A 266 -8.53 -6.59 30.99
C SER A 266 -8.68 -7.43 29.73
N TYR A 267 -9.66 -8.28 29.69
CA TYR A 267 -9.98 -9.11 28.53
C TYR A 267 -11.48 -9.06 28.24
N TRP A 268 -11.82 -9.16 26.96
CA TRP A 268 -13.21 -9.22 26.54
C TRP A 268 -13.31 -10.02 25.24
N LYS A 269 -14.08 -11.11 25.28
CA LYS A 269 -14.22 -12.05 24.15
C LYS A 269 -12.83 -12.58 23.74
N GLU A 270 -12.43 -12.39 22.48
CA GLU A 270 -11.18 -12.86 21.89
C GLU A 270 -10.03 -11.83 21.92
N LYS A 271 -10.21 -10.73 22.70
CA LYS A 271 -9.20 -9.66 22.74
C LYS A 271 -8.77 -9.39 24.19
N ALA A 272 -7.46 -9.29 24.38
CA ALA A 272 -6.86 -8.70 25.55
C ALA A 272 -6.74 -7.18 25.34
N TYR A 273 -7.05 -6.41 26.36
CA TYR A 273 -6.98 -4.96 26.37
C TYR A 273 -5.98 -4.49 27.40
N VAL A 274 -5.04 -3.64 26.98
CA VAL A 274 -4.10 -2.97 27.87
C VAL A 274 -4.32 -1.47 27.74
N ARG A 275 -4.72 -0.82 28.84
CA ARG A 275 -4.93 0.62 28.88
C ARG A 275 -3.80 1.29 29.65
N PHE A 276 -3.15 2.26 29.03
CA PHE A 276 -2.12 3.08 29.61
C PHE A 276 -2.71 4.46 29.86
N SER A 277 -2.85 4.87 31.11
CA SER A 277 -3.55 6.09 31.48
C SER A 277 -2.64 7.02 32.28
N ASP A 278 -2.70 8.31 31.98
CA ASP A 278 -2.07 9.39 32.72
C ASP A 278 -3.08 10.49 33.07
N ASN A 279 -2.71 11.35 34.01
CA ASN A 279 -3.45 12.52 34.42
C ASN A 279 -2.75 13.82 34.01
N GLY A 280 -2.12 13.84 32.86
CA GLY A 280 -1.31 14.93 32.40
C GLY A 280 -2.03 15.99 31.59
N ILE A 281 -1.24 16.64 30.72
CA ILE A 281 -1.70 17.80 29.94
C ILE A 281 -2.74 17.45 28.86
N GLY A 282 -2.91 16.15 28.52
CA GLY A 282 -3.79 15.70 27.45
C GLY A 282 -3.29 16.06 26.05
N ILE A 283 -4.10 15.72 25.06
CA ILE A 283 -3.81 15.91 23.62
C ILE A 283 -4.96 16.72 23.02
N GLN A 284 -4.62 17.73 22.23
CA GLN A 284 -5.61 18.51 21.48
C GLN A 284 -6.24 17.68 20.34
N ASP A 285 -7.48 17.99 19.97
CA ASP A 285 -8.20 17.26 18.92
C ASP A 285 -7.47 17.34 17.57
N THR A 286 -6.83 18.47 17.26
CA THR A 286 -6.02 18.70 16.06
C THR A 286 -4.78 17.81 15.98
N ASP A 287 -4.21 17.43 17.12
CA ASP A 287 -2.97 16.63 17.21
C ASP A 287 -3.26 15.13 17.12
N ARG A 288 -4.49 14.69 17.41
CA ARG A 288 -4.85 13.25 17.44
C ARG A 288 -4.65 12.55 16.10
N GLU A 289 -5.00 13.21 15.00
CA GLU A 289 -4.86 12.62 13.64
C GLU A 289 -3.40 12.40 13.26
N HIS A 290 -2.48 13.17 13.83
CA HIS A 290 -1.06 13.14 13.51
C HIS A 290 -0.20 12.41 14.54
N LEU A 291 -0.79 11.95 15.65
CA LEU A 291 -0.08 11.35 16.80
C LEU A 291 0.85 10.19 16.40
N PHE A 292 0.45 9.39 15.42
CA PHE A 292 1.22 8.25 14.94
C PHE A 292 2.10 8.55 13.71
N THR A 293 2.17 9.83 13.31
CA THR A 293 3.07 10.27 12.23
C THR A 293 4.50 10.38 12.76
N PRO A 294 5.48 9.74 12.13
CA PRO A 294 6.87 9.84 12.56
C PRO A 294 7.34 11.30 12.65
N PHE A 295 8.09 11.64 13.72
CA PHE A 295 8.60 12.98 14.02
C PHE A 295 7.54 14.05 14.33
N TYR A 296 6.26 13.68 14.33
CA TYR A 296 5.23 14.62 14.73
C TYR A 296 5.29 14.90 16.24
N ARG A 297 5.21 16.18 16.58
CA ARG A 297 5.14 16.68 17.94
C ARG A 297 4.12 17.81 17.94
N GLY A 298 3.05 17.66 18.72
CA GLY A 298 2.00 18.69 18.86
C GLY A 298 2.53 20.00 19.45
N GLU A 299 1.66 20.93 19.71
CA GLU A 299 2.02 22.26 20.28
C GLU A 299 2.77 22.16 21.62
N ASN A 300 2.70 21.03 22.30
CA ASN A 300 3.42 20.74 23.56
C ASN A 300 4.93 20.42 23.39
N GLN A 301 5.54 20.76 22.25
CA GLN A 301 6.95 20.49 21.95
C GLN A 301 7.92 21.02 23.00
N SER A 302 7.58 22.14 23.63
CA SER A 302 8.42 22.78 24.67
C SER A 302 8.35 22.09 26.03
N PHE A 303 7.36 21.22 26.26
CA PHE A 303 7.10 20.64 27.57
C PHE A 303 8.08 19.55 27.94
N THR A 304 8.50 18.73 26.97
CA THR A 304 9.44 17.63 27.23
C THR A 304 10.32 17.31 26.04
N PRO A 305 11.58 16.87 26.25
CA PRO A 305 12.48 16.42 25.17
C PRO A 305 11.99 15.11 24.54
N GLY A 306 12.15 14.95 23.22
CA GLY A 306 11.83 13.73 22.48
C GLY A 306 11.81 13.93 20.97
N HIS A 307 11.90 12.83 20.19
CA HIS A 307 12.08 12.89 18.74
C HIS A 307 10.79 12.61 17.93
N GLY A 308 9.64 12.37 18.60
CA GLY A 308 8.37 12.07 17.91
C GLY A 308 8.34 10.72 17.17
N ILE A 309 9.24 9.78 17.48
CA ILE A 309 9.29 8.46 16.83
C ILE A 309 8.51 7.40 17.62
N GLY A 310 8.45 7.52 18.95
CA GLY A 310 7.93 6.49 19.84
C GLY A 310 6.50 6.04 19.51
N MET A 311 5.58 6.97 19.29
CA MET A 311 4.18 6.63 18.97
C MET A 311 4.01 6.02 17.58
N ALA A 312 4.79 6.47 16.60
CA ALA A 312 4.82 5.86 15.27
C ALA A 312 5.32 4.40 15.34
N LEU A 313 6.34 4.15 16.16
CA LEU A 313 6.87 2.81 16.41
C LEU A 313 5.83 1.92 17.10
N VAL A 314 5.13 2.42 18.12
CA VAL A 314 4.04 1.70 18.80
C VAL A 314 2.96 1.27 17.79
N HIS A 315 2.47 2.21 16.99
CA HIS A 315 1.44 1.92 15.99
C HIS A 315 1.91 0.85 14.98
N LYS A 316 3.16 0.95 14.53
CA LYS A 316 3.73 -0.02 13.57
C LYS A 316 3.86 -1.41 14.18
N ILE A 317 4.36 -1.51 15.42
CA ILE A 317 4.49 -2.77 16.13
C ILE A 317 3.11 -3.42 16.33
N LEU A 318 2.12 -2.66 16.78
CA LEU A 318 0.78 -3.19 17.00
C LEU A 318 0.12 -3.65 15.69
N THR A 319 0.26 -2.89 14.61
CA THR A 319 -0.22 -3.29 13.27
C THR A 319 0.42 -4.62 12.82
N LEU A 320 1.72 -4.81 13.06
CA LEU A 320 2.44 -6.05 12.77
C LEU A 320 1.84 -7.25 13.53
N HIS A 321 1.39 -7.01 14.78
CA HIS A 321 0.75 -8.02 15.63
C HIS A 321 -0.77 -8.12 15.42
N LYS A 322 -1.32 -7.50 14.35
CA LYS A 322 -2.76 -7.43 14.07
C LYS A 322 -3.57 -6.81 15.24
N GLY A 323 -2.91 -6.04 16.08
CA GLY A 323 -3.49 -5.28 17.16
C GLY A 323 -3.94 -3.90 16.73
N GLU A 324 -4.74 -3.25 17.58
CA GLU A 324 -5.24 -1.90 17.37
C GLU A 324 -4.84 -1.01 18.55
N ILE A 325 -4.68 0.29 18.29
CA ILE A 325 -4.50 1.30 19.35
C ILE A 325 -5.52 2.41 19.20
N HIS A 326 -6.22 2.72 20.27
CA HIS A 326 -7.14 3.84 20.35
C HIS A 326 -6.67 4.83 21.39
N VAL A 327 -6.97 6.12 21.18
CA VAL A 327 -6.57 7.20 22.07
C VAL A 327 -7.83 7.93 22.56
N ARG A 328 -7.95 8.03 23.87
CA ARG A 328 -8.93 8.89 24.53
C ARG A 328 -8.17 9.95 25.31
N SER A 329 -8.34 11.20 24.96
CA SER A 329 -7.63 12.30 25.62
C SER A 329 -8.47 13.57 25.55
N LYS A 330 -8.34 14.40 26.56
CA LYS A 330 -8.88 15.74 26.59
C LYS A 330 -7.85 16.67 27.19
N SER A 331 -7.67 17.83 26.61
CA SER A 331 -6.70 18.82 27.07
C SER A 331 -6.93 19.17 28.53
N GLY A 332 -5.88 19.00 29.35
CA GLY A 332 -5.90 19.22 30.79
C GLY A 332 -6.49 18.11 31.66
N GLU A 333 -7.02 17.02 31.06
CA GLU A 333 -7.61 15.90 31.80
C GLU A 333 -6.80 14.59 31.69
N GLY A 334 -5.71 14.60 30.94
CA GLY A 334 -4.84 13.44 30.73
C GLY A 334 -5.14 12.65 29.45
N THR A 335 -4.42 11.54 29.29
CA THR A 335 -4.50 10.67 28.12
C THR A 335 -4.64 9.21 28.53
N THR A 336 -5.43 8.46 27.75
CA THR A 336 -5.53 7.00 27.86
C THR A 336 -5.32 6.39 26.49
N PHE A 337 -4.24 5.59 26.35
CA PHE A 337 -4.01 4.73 25.20
C PHE A 337 -4.60 3.35 25.48
N ILE A 338 -5.38 2.85 24.54
CA ILE A 338 -6.05 1.55 24.64
C ILE A 338 -5.49 0.67 23.54
N VAL A 339 -4.72 -0.33 23.93
CA VAL A 339 -4.16 -1.35 23.04
C VAL A 339 -5.05 -2.58 23.10
N SER A 340 -5.42 -3.15 21.95
CA SER A 340 -6.11 -4.44 21.87
C SER A 340 -5.31 -5.42 21.03
N LEU A 341 -5.17 -6.65 21.52
CA LEU A 341 -4.48 -7.76 20.87
C LEU A 341 -5.39 -9.00 20.91
N LEU A 342 -5.34 -9.82 19.85
CA LEU A 342 -6.02 -11.11 19.86
C LEU A 342 -5.30 -12.05 20.84
N HIS A 343 -6.02 -12.62 21.82
CA HIS A 343 -5.49 -13.66 22.67
C HIS A 343 -5.70 -15.05 22.05
N LEU A 344 -4.95 -16.04 22.52
CA LEU A 344 -5.02 -17.42 22.04
C LEU A 344 -6.19 -18.19 22.64
#